data_8e8677c5f4702f445a5c5f218f20ab8b
#
_entry.id   8e8677c5f4702f445a5c5f218f20ab8b
#
_cell.length_a   1.000
_cell.length_b   1.000
_cell.length_c   1.000
_cell.angle_alpha   90.00
_cell.angle_beta   90.00
_cell.angle_gamma   90.00
#
_symmetry.space_group_name_H-M   'P 1'
#
loop_
_entity.id
_entity.type
_entity.pdbx_description
1 polymer ?
#
loop_
_entity_poly.entity_id
_entity_poly.type
_entity_poly.pdbx_seq_one_letter_code
_entity_poly.pdbx_strand_id
1 'polypeptide(L)'
;GSLCNYNYSKYSDFDVHIIINYNEVNDDTEIVEKYLGYAKKLWVMEHNILIKNYDVEVYCQNIHEVHIANGQFSLLNDKWIKKPSKENFKPDEQLIREKAEIIMEIIDDIEKMFNSGKTYDELLPKIKVIWKKIKDNRKAGLEKDGELSTENLVFKLLRRNGYIEKLLDIKVKLYDQQFN
;
A
#
# COMPACT_ATOMS: atom_id res chain seq x y z
N GLY A 1 2.94 -3.33 -11.97
CA GLY A 1 1.75 -3.29 -11.09
C GLY A 1 0.73 -4.37 -11.42
N SER A 2 -0.37 -4.40 -10.67
CA SER A 2 -1.38 -5.46 -10.78
C SER A 2 -2.10 -5.48 -12.13
N LEU A 3 -2.25 -4.36 -12.81
CA LEU A 3 -2.83 -4.29 -14.16
C LEU A 3 -1.95 -4.91 -15.24
N CYS A 4 -0.65 -5.08 -14.99
CA CYS A 4 0.25 -5.83 -15.85
C CYS A 4 0.34 -7.31 -15.46
N ASN A 5 -0.65 -7.85 -14.73
CA ASN A 5 -0.64 -9.21 -14.23
C ASN A 5 -2.05 -9.85 -14.36
N TYR A 6 -2.17 -11.16 -14.19
CA TYR A 6 -3.44 -11.87 -14.22
C TYR A 6 -4.32 -11.71 -12.97
N ASN A 7 -3.80 -11.13 -11.92
CA ASN A 7 -4.50 -10.92 -10.63
C ASN A 7 -5.13 -9.53 -10.48
N TYR A 8 -5.29 -8.77 -11.57
CA TYR A 8 -5.96 -7.47 -11.51
C TYR A 8 -7.43 -7.59 -11.11
N SER A 9 -7.96 -6.54 -10.53
CA SER A 9 -9.35 -6.45 -10.09
C SER A 9 -9.86 -5.01 -10.24
N LYS A 10 -11.14 -4.78 -9.95
CA LYS A 10 -11.73 -3.42 -9.94
C LYS A 10 -11.07 -2.44 -8.95
N TYR A 11 -10.22 -2.93 -8.06
CA TYR A 11 -9.46 -2.14 -7.09
C TYR A 11 -7.98 -1.98 -7.48
N SER A 12 -7.62 -2.39 -8.69
CA SER A 12 -6.27 -2.20 -9.21
C SER A 12 -6.08 -0.76 -9.68
N ASP A 13 -4.85 -0.35 -9.77
CA ASP A 13 -4.37 0.94 -10.20
C ASP A 13 -3.32 0.80 -11.31
N PHE A 14 -3.10 1.84 -12.08
CA PHE A 14 -1.99 1.94 -13.02
C PHE A 14 -0.76 2.46 -12.28
N ASP A 15 0.18 1.57 -11.94
CA ASP A 15 1.50 1.95 -11.45
C ASP A 15 2.39 2.36 -12.63
N VAL A 16 2.53 3.65 -12.90
CA VAL A 16 3.36 4.19 -13.97
C VAL A 16 4.70 4.64 -13.40
N HIS A 17 5.79 3.99 -13.81
CA HIS A 17 7.14 4.31 -13.36
C HIS A 17 7.89 5.10 -14.43
N ILE A 18 8.37 6.29 -14.06
CA ILE A 18 9.31 7.10 -14.84
C ILE A 18 10.70 6.72 -14.39
N ILE A 19 11.44 6.03 -15.25
CA ILE A 19 12.78 5.55 -14.93
C ILE A 19 13.77 6.68 -15.16
N ILE A 20 14.51 7.07 -14.14
CA ILE A 20 15.46 8.19 -14.13
C ILE A 20 16.79 7.72 -13.56
N ASN A 21 17.90 8.14 -14.17
CA ASN A 21 19.20 8.00 -13.55
C ASN A 21 19.39 9.13 -12.51
N TYR A 22 19.29 8.79 -11.23
CA TYR A 22 19.37 9.80 -10.16
C TYR A 22 20.71 10.50 -10.12
N ASN A 23 21.82 9.84 -10.51
CA ASN A 23 23.14 10.47 -10.57
C ASN A 23 23.25 11.56 -11.66
N GLU A 24 22.39 11.54 -12.69
CA GLU A 24 22.32 12.60 -13.69
C GLU A 24 21.53 13.83 -13.20
N VAL A 25 20.76 13.67 -12.12
CA VAL A 25 20.02 14.78 -11.48
C VAL A 25 20.87 15.45 -10.40
N ASN A 26 21.47 14.65 -9.50
CA ASN A 26 22.38 15.12 -8.46
C ASN A 26 23.24 13.95 -7.94
N ASP A 27 24.49 14.25 -7.55
CA ASP A 27 25.40 13.26 -6.97
C ASP A 27 24.88 12.68 -5.65
N ASP A 28 24.11 13.47 -4.88
CA ASP A 28 23.39 12.99 -3.69
C ASP A 28 22.05 12.38 -4.10
N THR A 29 22.07 11.09 -4.40
CA THR A 29 20.88 10.34 -4.83
C THR A 29 19.81 10.24 -3.75
N GLU A 30 20.15 10.38 -2.47
CA GLU A 30 19.16 10.39 -1.35
C GLU A 30 18.33 11.67 -1.38
N ILE A 31 18.94 12.81 -1.70
CA ILE A 31 18.22 14.06 -1.90
C ILE A 31 17.28 13.94 -3.10
N VAL A 32 17.74 13.36 -4.22
CA VAL A 32 16.91 13.14 -5.40
C VAL A 32 15.70 12.27 -5.08
N GLU A 33 15.88 11.17 -4.37
CA GLU A 33 14.82 10.27 -3.96
C GLU A 33 13.77 11.00 -3.10
N LYS A 34 14.22 11.74 -2.10
CA LYS A 34 13.31 12.53 -1.22
C LYS A 34 12.56 13.58 -2.01
N TYR A 35 13.26 14.35 -2.87
CA TYR A 35 12.63 15.38 -3.70
C TYR A 35 11.56 14.81 -4.62
N LEU A 36 11.88 13.75 -5.38
CA LEU A 36 10.94 13.09 -6.28
C LEU A 36 9.78 12.42 -5.53
N GLY A 37 10.04 11.91 -4.32
CA GLY A 37 9.02 11.38 -3.44
C GLY A 37 8.02 12.45 -2.96
N TYR A 38 8.48 13.67 -2.66
CA TYR A 38 7.59 14.81 -2.35
C TYR A 38 6.86 15.32 -3.60
N ALA A 39 7.54 15.43 -4.73
CA ALA A 39 6.92 15.82 -5.99
C ALA A 39 5.78 14.87 -6.38
N LYS A 40 5.98 13.55 -6.22
CA LYS A 40 4.91 12.56 -6.39
C LYS A 40 3.71 12.85 -5.51
N LYS A 41 3.92 13.10 -4.21
CA LYS A 41 2.82 13.34 -3.27
C LYS A 41 1.99 14.57 -3.69
N LEU A 42 2.66 15.66 -4.04
CA LEU A 42 1.99 16.87 -4.51
C LEU A 42 1.22 16.60 -5.82
N TRP A 43 1.85 15.92 -6.76
CA TRP A 43 1.23 15.60 -8.04
C TRP A 43 -0.05 14.75 -7.88
N VAL A 44 -0.02 13.71 -7.03
CA VAL A 44 -1.18 12.86 -6.73
C VAL A 44 -2.29 13.66 -6.04
N MET A 45 -1.94 14.63 -5.18
CA MET A 45 -2.95 15.50 -4.53
C MET A 45 -3.64 16.46 -5.51
N GLU A 46 -2.92 16.92 -6.53
CA GLU A 46 -3.43 17.89 -7.51
C GLU A 46 -4.11 17.24 -8.71
N HIS A 47 -3.79 15.98 -9.01
CA HIS A 47 -4.25 15.29 -10.22
C HIS A 47 -4.93 13.97 -9.86
N ASN A 48 -6.22 13.88 -10.17
CA ASN A 48 -6.98 12.64 -10.12
C ASN A 48 -7.17 12.11 -11.54
N ILE A 49 -6.25 11.27 -12.01
CA ILE A 49 -6.30 10.73 -13.37
C ILE A 49 -6.91 9.33 -13.32
N LEU A 50 -7.97 9.14 -14.11
CA LEU A 50 -8.65 7.86 -14.29
C LEU A 50 -8.51 7.39 -15.73
N ILE A 51 -8.09 6.14 -15.90
CA ILE A 51 -8.12 5.45 -17.19
C ILE A 51 -9.04 4.24 -17.06
N LYS A 52 -10.20 4.27 -17.76
CA LYS A 52 -11.23 3.22 -17.68
C LYS A 52 -11.66 2.92 -16.23
N ASN A 53 -11.80 3.95 -15.40
CA ASN A 53 -12.14 3.90 -13.98
C ASN A 53 -11.05 3.26 -13.08
N TYR A 54 -9.83 3.15 -13.55
CA TYR A 54 -8.67 2.81 -12.73
C TYR A 54 -7.86 4.05 -12.45
N ASP A 55 -7.47 4.22 -11.19
CA ASP A 55 -6.57 5.30 -10.78
C ASP A 55 -5.19 5.14 -11.41
N VAL A 56 -4.53 6.27 -11.70
CA VAL A 56 -3.17 6.30 -12.21
C VAL A 56 -2.25 6.89 -11.17
N GLU A 57 -1.34 6.08 -10.65
CA GLU A 57 -0.25 6.53 -9.80
C GLU A 57 1.06 6.62 -10.60
N VAL A 58 1.72 7.78 -10.53
CA VAL A 58 3.00 8.01 -11.22
C VAL A 58 4.12 8.02 -10.21
N TYR A 59 5.18 7.25 -10.48
CA TYR A 59 6.38 7.13 -9.65
C TYR A 59 7.62 7.51 -10.43
N CYS A 60 8.54 8.23 -9.80
CA CYS A 60 9.92 8.31 -10.29
C CYS A 60 10.72 7.19 -9.61
N GLN A 61 11.46 6.43 -10.40
CA GLN A 61 12.26 5.30 -9.94
C GLN A 61 13.68 5.41 -10.48
N ASN A 62 14.67 5.13 -9.61
CA ASN A 62 16.05 5.09 -10.06
C ASN A 62 16.28 3.92 -11.03
N ILE A 63 17.02 4.15 -12.11
CA ILE A 63 17.36 3.12 -13.09
C ILE A 63 18.11 1.93 -12.47
N HIS A 64 18.81 2.15 -11.36
CA HIS A 64 19.55 1.13 -10.63
C HIS A 64 18.70 0.37 -9.59
N GLU A 65 17.45 0.77 -9.39
CA GLU A 65 16.55 0.13 -8.46
C GLU A 65 15.92 -1.11 -9.07
N VAL A 66 15.98 -2.23 -8.33
CA VAL A 66 15.36 -3.49 -8.75
C VAL A 66 13.85 -3.43 -8.47
N HIS A 67 13.07 -3.49 -9.51
CA HIS A 67 11.60 -3.55 -9.39
C HIS A 67 11.11 -5.00 -9.44
N ILE A 68 10.51 -5.45 -8.35
CA ILE A 68 9.96 -6.81 -8.21
C ILE A 68 8.48 -6.77 -8.60
N ALA A 69 8.18 -6.95 -9.89
CA ALA A 69 6.82 -7.13 -10.37
C ALA A 69 6.73 -8.37 -11.28
N ASN A 70 5.57 -9.05 -11.26
CA ASN A 70 5.34 -10.21 -12.12
C ASN A 70 5.13 -9.84 -13.59
N GLY A 71 4.60 -8.63 -13.84
CA GLY A 71 4.43 -8.10 -15.18
C GLY A 71 4.91 -6.65 -15.27
N GLN A 72 5.68 -6.34 -16.34
CA GLN A 72 6.19 -5.00 -16.63
C GLN A 72 6.04 -4.72 -18.12
N PHE A 73 5.41 -3.61 -18.47
CA PHE A 73 5.20 -3.17 -19.85
C PHE A 73 5.85 -1.80 -20.06
N SER A 74 6.64 -1.65 -21.11
CA SER A 74 7.23 -0.36 -21.49
C SER A 74 6.22 0.40 -22.36
N LEU A 75 5.66 1.48 -21.83
CA LEU A 75 4.81 2.38 -22.61
C LEU A 75 5.60 3.09 -23.72
N LEU A 76 6.84 3.50 -23.42
CA LEU A 76 7.70 4.21 -24.38
C LEU A 76 8.04 3.34 -25.60
N ASN A 77 8.28 2.06 -25.39
CA ASN A 77 8.71 1.12 -26.45
C ASN A 77 7.60 0.21 -26.94
N ASP A 78 6.38 0.35 -26.41
CA ASP A 78 5.19 -0.47 -26.70
C ASP A 78 5.50 -1.98 -26.65
N LYS A 79 6.19 -2.42 -25.59
CA LYS A 79 6.59 -3.83 -25.46
C LYS A 79 6.66 -4.29 -24.02
N TRP A 80 6.47 -5.60 -23.85
CA TRP A 80 6.71 -6.25 -22.57
C TRP A 80 8.20 -6.28 -22.23
N ILE A 81 8.57 -5.73 -21.07
CA ILE A 81 9.88 -5.92 -20.43
C ILE A 81 9.88 -7.30 -19.76
N LYS A 82 8.81 -7.59 -19.00
CA LYS A 82 8.57 -8.88 -18.37
C LYS A 82 7.10 -9.26 -18.56
N LYS A 83 6.86 -10.32 -19.31
CA LYS A 83 5.50 -10.86 -19.47
C LYS A 83 5.06 -11.52 -18.18
N PRO A 84 3.81 -11.30 -17.72
CA PRO A 84 3.29 -12.00 -16.56
C PRO A 84 3.15 -13.49 -16.84
N SER A 85 3.48 -14.31 -15.85
CA SER A 85 3.14 -15.73 -15.86
C SER A 85 1.81 -15.95 -15.15
N LYS A 86 0.97 -16.84 -15.70
CA LYS A 86 -0.25 -17.25 -15.01
C LYS A 86 0.14 -18.28 -13.94
N GLU A 87 0.25 -17.82 -12.72
CA GLU A 87 0.49 -18.72 -11.60
C GLU A 87 -0.81 -19.47 -11.26
N ASN A 88 -0.73 -20.79 -11.11
CA ASN A 88 -1.82 -21.62 -10.59
C ASN A 88 -1.88 -21.51 -9.05
N PHE A 89 -1.81 -20.28 -8.55
CA PHE A 89 -1.90 -20.01 -7.12
C PHE A 89 -3.37 -20.01 -6.71
N LYS A 90 -3.70 -20.87 -5.76
CA LYS A 90 -5.00 -20.87 -5.07
C LYS A 90 -4.74 -20.39 -3.64
N PRO A 91 -5.11 -19.14 -3.32
CA PRO A 91 -5.00 -18.67 -1.94
C PRO A 91 -5.89 -19.50 -1.03
N ASP A 92 -5.44 -19.74 0.19
CA ASP A 92 -6.31 -20.25 1.25
C ASP A 92 -7.25 -19.11 1.68
N GLU A 93 -8.40 -19.02 1.03
CA GLU A 93 -9.36 -17.95 1.26
C GLU A 93 -9.91 -17.98 2.69
N GLN A 94 -10.07 -19.18 3.27
CA GLN A 94 -10.56 -19.32 4.63
C GLN A 94 -9.53 -18.74 5.63
N LEU A 95 -8.28 -19.14 5.53
CA LEU A 95 -7.21 -18.62 6.37
C LEU A 95 -7.05 -17.09 6.25
N ILE A 96 -7.19 -16.55 5.02
CA ILE A 96 -7.12 -15.10 4.78
C ILE A 96 -8.27 -14.39 5.49
N ARG A 97 -9.50 -14.91 5.40
CA ARG A 97 -10.67 -14.34 6.07
C ARG A 97 -10.52 -14.38 7.58
N GLU A 98 -10.19 -15.53 8.15
CA GLU A 98 -10.00 -15.71 9.60
C GLU A 98 -8.95 -14.73 10.16
N LYS A 99 -7.79 -14.61 9.49
CA LYS A 99 -6.75 -13.65 9.89
C LYS A 99 -7.22 -12.20 9.78
N ALA A 100 -7.99 -11.85 8.76
CA ALA A 100 -8.50 -10.50 8.58
C ALA A 100 -9.57 -10.17 9.63
N GLU A 101 -10.49 -11.09 9.91
CA GLU A 101 -11.58 -10.94 10.90
C GLU A 101 -11.01 -10.66 12.30
N ILE A 102 -9.98 -11.41 12.71
CA ILE A 102 -9.30 -11.15 14.00
C ILE A 102 -8.77 -9.70 14.08
N ILE A 103 -8.20 -9.19 13.00
CA ILE A 103 -7.69 -7.81 12.97
C ILE A 103 -8.84 -6.80 12.95
N MET A 104 -9.90 -7.08 12.21
CA MET A 104 -11.11 -6.25 12.15
C MET A 104 -11.74 -6.12 13.53
N GLU A 105 -11.91 -7.23 14.26
CA GLU A 105 -12.42 -7.23 15.64
C GLU A 105 -11.55 -6.37 16.57
N ILE A 106 -10.24 -6.47 16.49
CA ILE A 106 -9.33 -5.63 17.30
C ILE A 106 -9.54 -4.14 16.98
N ILE A 107 -9.71 -3.79 15.69
CA ILE A 107 -9.94 -2.40 15.26
C ILE A 107 -11.32 -1.92 15.72
N ASP A 108 -12.34 -2.75 15.65
CA ASP A 108 -13.69 -2.44 16.14
C ASP A 108 -13.70 -2.23 17.66
N ASP A 109 -12.92 -3.00 18.40
CA ASP A 109 -12.78 -2.80 19.84
C ASP A 109 -12.04 -1.50 20.17
N ILE A 110 -11.01 -1.13 19.41
CA ILE A 110 -10.36 0.17 19.53
C ILE A 110 -11.36 1.31 19.27
N GLU A 111 -12.21 1.18 18.25
CA GLU A 111 -13.27 2.15 17.94
C GLU A 111 -14.29 2.28 19.09
N LYS A 112 -14.76 1.17 19.66
CA LYS A 112 -15.65 1.16 20.83
C LYS A 112 -14.99 1.87 22.02
N MET A 113 -13.71 1.57 22.29
CA MET A 113 -12.96 2.22 23.34
C MET A 113 -12.84 3.74 23.10
N PHE A 114 -12.57 4.17 21.88
CA PHE A 114 -12.52 5.56 21.48
C PHE A 114 -13.87 6.27 21.73
N ASN A 115 -14.96 5.64 21.27
CA ASN A 115 -16.32 6.17 21.43
C ASN A 115 -16.80 6.19 22.90
N SER A 116 -16.21 5.36 23.76
CA SER A 116 -16.44 5.36 25.20
C SER A 116 -15.63 6.41 25.98
N GLY A 117 -14.85 7.25 25.27
CA GLY A 117 -14.09 8.34 25.88
C GLY A 117 -12.72 7.92 26.45
N LYS A 118 -12.16 6.79 26.01
CA LYS A 118 -10.79 6.42 26.38
C LYS A 118 -9.79 7.44 25.85
N THR A 119 -8.78 7.70 26.67
CA THR A 119 -7.81 8.78 26.45
C THR A 119 -6.78 8.45 25.38
N TYR A 120 -6.09 9.48 24.92
CA TYR A 120 -4.95 9.38 24.01
C TYR A 120 -3.87 8.39 24.51
N ASP A 121 -3.50 8.49 25.79
CA ASP A 121 -2.46 7.66 26.38
C ASP A 121 -2.86 6.18 26.48
N GLU A 122 -4.16 5.89 26.61
CA GLU A 122 -4.68 4.52 26.65
C GLU A 122 -4.77 3.88 25.27
N LEU A 123 -5.11 4.65 24.23
CA LEU A 123 -5.41 4.13 22.91
C LEU A 123 -4.26 4.19 21.93
N LEU A 124 -3.46 5.25 21.93
CA LEU A 124 -2.37 5.42 20.97
C LEU A 124 -1.36 4.25 20.96
N PRO A 125 -0.94 3.70 22.12
CA PRO A 125 -0.04 2.53 22.13
C PRO A 125 -0.67 1.32 21.44
N LYS A 126 -1.97 1.05 21.66
CA LYS A 126 -2.71 -0.05 21.03
C LYS A 126 -2.77 0.11 19.51
N ILE A 127 -3.09 1.32 19.04
CA ILE A 127 -3.12 1.65 17.61
C ILE A 127 -1.74 1.47 16.97
N LYS A 128 -0.68 1.95 17.64
CA LYS A 128 0.69 1.80 17.14
C LYS A 128 1.11 0.32 17.03
N VAL A 129 0.75 -0.50 18.00
CA VAL A 129 1.07 -1.93 18.02
C VAL A 129 0.38 -2.66 16.87
N ILE A 130 -0.95 -2.48 16.72
CA ILE A 130 -1.69 -3.17 15.66
C ILE A 130 -1.28 -2.66 14.26
N TRP A 131 -1.07 -1.36 14.10
CA TRP A 131 -0.59 -0.80 12.85
C TRP A 131 0.79 -1.29 12.46
N LYS A 132 1.71 -1.38 13.42
CA LYS A 132 3.04 -1.96 13.22
C LYS A 132 2.92 -3.42 12.79
N LYS A 133 2.12 -4.23 13.49
CA LYS A 133 1.90 -5.65 13.16
C LYS A 133 1.37 -5.84 11.74
N ILE A 134 0.38 -5.03 11.33
CA ILE A 134 -0.19 -5.09 9.97
C ILE A 134 0.89 -4.80 8.92
N LYS A 135 1.71 -3.77 9.12
CA LYS A 135 2.78 -3.39 8.18
C LYS A 135 3.91 -4.43 8.11
N ASP A 136 4.36 -4.88 9.27
CA ASP A 136 5.47 -5.83 9.35
C ASP A 136 5.09 -7.19 8.73
N ASN A 137 3.87 -7.67 9.01
CA ASN A 137 3.35 -8.89 8.39
C ASN A 137 3.27 -8.75 6.86
N ARG A 138 2.70 -7.62 6.35
CA ARG A 138 2.64 -7.38 4.91
C ARG A 138 4.03 -7.36 4.29
N LYS A 139 4.99 -6.67 4.92
CA LYS A 139 6.36 -6.59 4.43
C LYS A 139 7.00 -7.98 4.34
N ALA A 140 6.92 -8.76 5.42
CA ALA A 140 7.46 -10.13 5.47
C ALA A 140 6.80 -11.04 4.42
N GLY A 141 5.49 -10.95 4.23
CA GLY A 141 4.77 -11.71 3.20
C GLY A 141 5.23 -11.34 1.79
N LEU A 142 5.37 -10.03 1.50
CA LEU A 142 5.85 -9.57 0.20
C LEU A 142 7.27 -10.02 -0.11
N GLU A 143 8.15 -10.00 0.90
CA GLU A 143 9.55 -10.44 0.75
C GLU A 143 9.66 -11.96 0.53
N LYS A 144 8.81 -12.75 1.17
CA LYS A 144 8.86 -14.21 1.11
C LYS A 144 8.13 -14.79 -0.08
N ASP A 145 6.86 -14.43 -0.27
CA ASP A 145 5.93 -15.08 -1.19
C ASP A 145 5.33 -14.10 -2.23
N GLY A 146 5.79 -12.83 -2.21
CA GLY A 146 5.36 -11.80 -3.15
C GLY A 146 3.92 -11.30 -2.96
N GLU A 147 3.35 -10.77 -4.04
CA GLU A 147 2.03 -10.11 -4.02
C GLU A 147 0.87 -11.03 -3.62
N LEU A 148 1.01 -12.33 -3.80
CA LEU A 148 0.00 -13.34 -3.50
C LEU A 148 0.15 -13.94 -2.11
N SER A 149 1.11 -13.47 -1.29
CA SER A 149 1.27 -13.92 0.09
C SER A 149 -0.03 -13.73 0.89
N THR A 150 -0.29 -14.64 1.81
CA THR A 150 -1.45 -14.57 2.72
C THR A 150 -1.50 -13.21 3.42
N GLU A 151 -0.38 -12.72 3.92
CA GLU A 151 -0.27 -11.47 4.68
C GLU A 151 -0.60 -10.24 3.82
N ASN A 152 -0.16 -10.22 2.55
CA ASN A 152 -0.53 -9.14 1.64
C ASN A 152 -2.00 -9.21 1.23
N LEU A 153 -2.56 -10.41 1.07
CA LEU A 153 -4.00 -10.59 0.77
C LEU A 153 -4.87 -10.19 1.97
N VAL A 154 -4.45 -10.49 3.20
CA VAL A 154 -5.10 -9.99 4.43
C VAL A 154 -5.07 -8.46 4.46
N PHE A 155 -3.92 -7.83 4.21
CA PHE A 155 -3.83 -6.37 4.14
C PHE A 155 -4.77 -5.78 3.08
N LYS A 156 -4.81 -6.37 1.88
CA LYS A 156 -5.73 -5.95 0.80
C LYS A 156 -7.20 -6.09 1.23
N LEU A 157 -7.55 -7.13 1.97
CA LEU A 157 -8.91 -7.35 2.49
C LEU A 157 -9.28 -6.29 3.54
N LEU A 158 -8.39 -6.01 4.49
CA LEU A 158 -8.58 -4.94 5.48
C LEU A 158 -8.78 -3.57 4.82
N ARG A 159 -7.94 -3.22 3.84
CA ARG A 159 -8.03 -1.96 3.09
C ARG A 159 -9.36 -1.84 2.34
N ARG A 160 -9.78 -2.91 1.64
CA ARG A 160 -11.04 -2.93 0.86
C ARG A 160 -12.29 -2.81 1.71
N ASN A 161 -12.23 -3.23 2.97
CA ASN A 161 -13.33 -3.10 3.93
C ASN A 161 -13.22 -1.84 4.79
N GLY A 162 -12.32 -0.89 4.48
CA GLY A 162 -12.21 0.39 5.16
C GLY A 162 -11.55 0.34 6.55
N TYR A 163 -11.03 -0.82 6.97
CA TYR A 163 -10.46 -0.96 8.32
C TYR A 163 -9.11 -0.26 8.49
N ILE A 164 -8.36 -0.11 7.41
CA ILE A 164 -7.10 0.65 7.44
C ILE A 164 -7.39 2.15 7.65
N GLU A 165 -8.35 2.71 6.87
CA GLU A 165 -8.82 4.08 7.01
C GLU A 165 -9.41 4.32 8.40
N LYS A 166 -10.29 3.44 8.87
CA LYS A 166 -10.89 3.49 10.21
C LYS A 166 -9.83 3.62 11.31
N LEU A 167 -8.80 2.76 11.29
CA LEU A 167 -7.72 2.78 12.28
C LEU A 167 -6.93 4.10 12.26
N LEU A 168 -6.63 4.61 11.05
CA LEU A 168 -5.89 5.85 10.88
C LEU A 168 -6.73 7.08 11.28
N ASP A 169 -8.01 7.09 10.97
CA ASP A 169 -8.95 8.15 11.37
C ASP A 169 -9.09 8.26 12.88
N ILE A 170 -9.21 7.13 13.57
CA ILE A 170 -9.23 7.12 15.05
C ILE A 170 -7.93 7.72 15.58
N LYS A 171 -6.79 7.38 14.99
CA LYS A 171 -5.49 7.92 15.38
C LYS A 171 -5.44 9.45 15.20
N VAL A 172 -5.93 9.98 14.09
CA VAL A 172 -5.98 11.42 13.82
C VAL A 172 -6.87 12.12 14.84
N LYS A 173 -8.09 11.62 15.06
CA LYS A 173 -9.03 12.16 16.03
C LYS A 173 -8.49 12.17 17.47
N LEU A 174 -7.71 11.16 17.84
CA LEU A 174 -7.03 11.12 19.15
C LEU A 174 -5.97 12.23 19.29
N TYR A 175 -5.22 12.53 18.22
CA TYR A 175 -4.30 13.66 18.25
C TYR A 175 -5.05 14.99 18.40
N ASP A 176 -6.15 15.18 17.67
CA ASP A 176 -6.95 16.39 17.76
C ASP A 176 -7.51 16.61 19.19
N GLN A 177 -7.94 15.54 19.86
CA GLN A 177 -8.43 15.60 21.24
C GLN A 177 -7.35 16.00 22.26
N GLN A 178 -6.08 15.80 21.96
CA GLN A 178 -4.98 16.17 22.86
C GLN A 178 -4.74 17.68 22.89
N PHE A 179 -5.15 18.39 21.83
CA PHE A 179 -4.92 19.83 21.67
C PHE A 179 -6.17 20.69 21.93
N ASN A 180 -7.30 20.07 22.26
CA ASN A 180 -8.55 20.71 22.66
C ASN A 180 -8.79 20.55 24.17
#